data_a6674bf9e2b9c0b3427da9789754adfb
#
_entry.id   a6674bf9e2b9c0b3427da9789754adfb
#
_cell.length_a   1.000
_cell.length_b   1.000
_cell.length_c   1.000
_cell.angle_alpha   90.00
_cell.angle_beta   90.00
_cell.angle_gamma   90.00
#
_symmetry.space_group_name_H-M   'P 1'
#
loop_
_entity.id
_entity.type
_entity.pdbx_description
1 polymer ?
#
loop_
_entity_poly.entity_id
_entity_poly.type
_entity_poly.pdbx_seq_one_letter_code
_entity_poly.pdbx_strand_id
1 'polypeptide(L)'
;MKYGRLMALVLMMAALICLPLAGCGSEAAAPEETEDAGVVVDLSTAEDSPEWVGQLEQAADAEQIFIVAGIGETTATVSMHQKDSDGNWKQIMSTPGFIGKKGLGKTKEGDAMTPVGTFHFTQAFGIADDPECAIDYYQVNEDDYWSGDQREGYHYNEMVNINDYPDLDTENSEHLVDYDRQYQYCLNINYNEEGVPGLGSAIFLHCMGPIKPYTGGCVALPKDQMVIVMQNVQEDCVVVIDSLKTLSPETWEELEL
;
A
#
# COMPACT_ATOMS: atom_id res chain seq x y z
N MET A 1 53.27 -5.38 -35.09
CA MET A 1 53.53 -6.80 -35.40
C MET A 1 52.21 -7.53 -35.28
N LYS A 2 51.67 -7.83 -36.39
CA LYS A 2 51.49 -9.13 -37.03
C LYS A 2 50.33 -9.94 -36.45
N TYR A 3 49.30 -10.00 -37.26
CA TYR A 3 48.60 -11.12 -37.95
C TYR A 3 47.59 -11.85 -37.07
N GLY A 4 46.44 -12.28 -37.46
CA GLY A 4 45.77 -12.39 -38.79
C GLY A 4 44.56 -13.28 -38.65
N ARG A 5 43.59 -12.94 -39.41
CA ARG A 5 42.54 -13.69 -40.10
C ARG A 5 42.34 -15.19 -39.80
N LEU A 6 41.09 -15.61 -39.61
CA LEU A 6 40.47 -16.51 -40.58
C LEU A 6 38.92 -16.49 -40.52
N MET A 7 38.34 -16.17 -41.68
CA MET A 7 36.93 -16.43 -42.04
C MET A 7 36.77 -17.92 -42.34
N ALA A 8 35.64 -18.51 -41.97
CA ALA A 8 35.12 -19.66 -42.67
C ALA A 8 33.60 -19.54 -42.84
N LEU A 9 33.24 -19.28 -44.08
CA LEU A 9 31.90 -19.30 -44.66
C LEU A 9 31.56 -20.76 -44.97
N VAL A 10 30.40 -21.26 -44.51
CA VAL A 10 29.80 -22.47 -45.12
C VAL A 10 28.34 -22.19 -45.40
N LEU A 11 28.06 -22.02 -46.68
CA LEU A 11 26.74 -22.16 -47.31
C LEU A 11 26.41 -23.63 -47.46
N MET A 12 25.19 -24.04 -47.09
CA MET A 12 24.50 -25.15 -47.78
C MET A 12 23.00 -25.10 -47.58
N MET A 13 22.34 -24.72 -48.59
CA MET A 13 21.28 -25.33 -49.40
C MET A 13 19.96 -25.68 -48.71
N ALA A 14 18.94 -25.09 -49.30
CA ALA A 14 17.51 -25.29 -49.15
C ALA A 14 17.07 -26.72 -49.47
N ALA A 15 16.12 -27.21 -48.71
CA ALA A 15 15.18 -28.22 -49.19
C ALA A 15 13.77 -27.78 -48.75
N LEU A 16 13.01 -27.35 -49.75
CA LEU A 16 11.57 -27.10 -49.66
C LEU A 16 10.86 -28.46 -49.53
N ILE A 17 10.15 -28.65 -48.39
CA ILE A 17 9.12 -29.70 -48.32
C ILE A 17 7.84 -28.98 -47.89
N CYS A 18 6.90 -28.82 -48.83
CA CYS A 18 5.52 -28.47 -48.59
C CYS A 18 4.77 -29.67 -48.02
N LEU A 19 4.15 -29.54 -46.87
CA LEU A 19 3.07 -30.40 -46.37
C LEU A 19 1.98 -29.53 -45.74
N PRO A 20 0.71 -29.94 -45.78
CA PRO A 20 -0.44 -29.07 -45.75
C PRO A 20 -0.84 -28.64 -44.33
N LEU A 21 -1.45 -27.44 -44.28
CA LEU A 21 -2.14 -26.89 -43.11
C LEU A 21 -3.26 -27.83 -42.66
N ALA A 22 -3.13 -28.33 -41.44
CA ALA A 22 -4.29 -28.63 -40.61
C ALA A 22 -4.28 -27.60 -39.45
N GLY A 23 -5.22 -26.69 -39.50
CA GLY A 23 -5.41 -25.69 -38.44
C GLY A 23 -5.85 -26.36 -37.15
N CYS A 24 -5.12 -26.11 -36.08
CA CYS A 24 -5.64 -26.09 -34.73
C CYS A 24 -5.13 -24.77 -34.13
N GLY A 25 -6.03 -23.78 -34.08
CA GLY A 25 -5.83 -22.61 -33.29
C GLY A 25 -5.80 -23.02 -31.82
N SER A 26 -4.64 -23.02 -31.19
CA SER A 26 -4.57 -22.85 -29.74
C SER A 26 -4.53 -21.36 -29.49
N GLU A 27 -5.67 -20.78 -29.21
CA GLU A 27 -5.79 -19.56 -28.46
C GLU A 27 -5.00 -19.76 -27.17
N ALA A 28 -3.92 -19.02 -26.99
CA ALA A 28 -3.27 -18.90 -25.70
C ALA A 28 -4.31 -18.23 -24.78
N ALA A 29 -4.87 -19.02 -23.87
CA ALA A 29 -5.70 -18.50 -22.79
C ALA A 29 -4.85 -17.46 -22.05
N ALA A 30 -5.39 -16.26 -21.91
CA ALA A 30 -4.88 -15.29 -20.94
C ALA A 30 -4.81 -16.00 -19.58
N PRO A 31 -3.82 -15.69 -18.72
CA PRO A 31 -3.83 -16.24 -17.38
C PRO A 31 -5.16 -15.85 -16.73
N GLU A 32 -5.93 -16.86 -16.31
CA GLU A 32 -7.08 -16.65 -15.43
C GLU A 32 -6.55 -15.90 -14.22
N GLU A 33 -7.04 -14.67 -14.00
CA GLU A 33 -6.97 -14.02 -12.71
C GLU A 33 -7.70 -14.98 -11.76
N THR A 34 -6.95 -15.67 -10.92
CA THR A 34 -7.52 -16.42 -9.81
C THR A 34 -8.24 -15.38 -8.96
N GLU A 35 -9.57 -15.48 -8.88
CA GLU A 35 -10.35 -14.77 -7.87
C GLU A 35 -9.69 -15.08 -6.54
N ASP A 36 -9.10 -14.04 -5.93
CA ASP A 36 -8.43 -14.14 -4.65
C ASP A 36 -9.53 -14.32 -3.60
N ALA A 37 -9.83 -15.58 -3.29
CA ALA A 37 -10.81 -15.91 -2.25
C ALA A 37 -10.27 -15.35 -0.93
N GLY A 38 -11.09 -14.54 -0.24
CA GLY A 38 -10.77 -13.84 0.98
C GLY A 38 -9.97 -14.67 1.99
N VAL A 39 -8.87 -14.11 2.47
CA VAL A 39 -8.00 -14.76 3.44
C VAL A 39 -8.15 -14.06 4.79
N VAL A 40 -9.20 -14.43 5.53
CA VAL A 40 -9.22 -14.15 6.97
C VAL A 40 -8.19 -15.06 7.63
N VAL A 41 -7.17 -14.46 8.25
CA VAL A 41 -6.06 -15.21 8.85
C VAL A 41 -6.53 -15.93 10.11
N ASP A 42 -6.33 -17.25 10.15
CA ASP A 42 -6.58 -18.06 11.35
C ASP A 42 -5.43 -17.83 12.37
N LEU A 43 -5.71 -17.05 13.40
CA LEU A 43 -4.74 -16.71 14.44
C LEU A 43 -4.24 -17.93 15.21
N SER A 44 -4.97 -19.05 15.22
CA SER A 44 -4.51 -20.27 15.88
C SER A 44 -3.34 -20.95 15.18
N THR A 45 -3.14 -20.64 13.90
CA THR A 45 -2.06 -21.16 13.05
C THR A 45 -1.07 -20.09 12.59
N ALA A 46 -1.37 -18.82 12.84
CA ALA A 46 -0.50 -17.70 12.49
C ALA A 46 0.81 -17.74 13.29
N GLU A 47 1.86 -17.22 12.69
CA GLU A 47 3.16 -17.09 13.34
C GLU A 47 3.09 -16.12 14.53
N ASP A 48 3.92 -16.36 15.54
CA ASP A 48 4.07 -15.41 16.63
C ASP A 48 4.70 -14.10 16.12
N SER A 49 4.21 -12.97 16.60
CA SER A 49 4.80 -11.68 16.30
C SER A 49 6.22 -11.58 16.87
N PRO A 50 7.13 -10.80 16.27
CA PRO A 50 8.39 -10.45 16.90
C PRO A 50 8.16 -9.89 18.32
N GLU A 51 9.01 -10.26 19.27
CA GLU A 51 8.83 -9.94 20.70
C GLU A 51 8.68 -8.42 20.94
N TRP A 52 9.40 -7.61 20.19
CA TRP A 52 9.37 -6.15 20.32
C TRP A 52 7.99 -5.53 20.02
N VAL A 53 7.12 -6.20 19.24
CA VAL A 53 5.76 -5.74 18.97
C VAL A 53 4.95 -5.65 20.26
N GLY A 54 5.03 -6.66 21.11
CA GLY A 54 4.39 -6.67 22.41
C GLY A 54 4.98 -5.69 23.44
N GLN A 55 6.16 -5.14 23.16
CA GLN A 55 6.85 -4.17 24.01
C GLN A 55 6.53 -2.72 23.65
N LEU A 56 5.84 -2.47 22.53
CA LEU A 56 5.38 -1.13 22.17
C LEU A 56 4.42 -0.58 23.23
N GLU A 57 4.50 0.72 23.52
CA GLU A 57 3.56 1.37 24.44
C GLU A 57 2.10 1.13 24.03
N GLN A 58 1.84 1.19 22.73
CA GLN A 58 0.51 0.98 22.14
C GLN A 58 -0.02 -0.45 22.34
N ALA A 59 0.87 -1.44 22.48
CA ALA A 59 0.49 -2.84 22.64
C ALA A 59 -0.20 -3.12 23.99
N ALA A 60 -0.09 -2.23 24.97
CA ALA A 60 -0.70 -2.39 26.28
C ALA A 60 -2.25 -2.41 26.19
N ASP A 61 -2.82 -1.52 25.37
CA ASP A 61 -4.26 -1.31 25.27
C ASP A 61 -4.86 -1.78 23.93
N ALA A 62 -4.05 -2.00 22.88
CA ALA A 62 -4.50 -2.42 21.57
C ALA A 62 -4.75 -3.93 21.50
N GLU A 63 -5.77 -4.33 20.72
CA GLU A 63 -6.02 -5.72 20.31
C GLU A 63 -5.44 -6.00 18.92
N GLN A 64 -5.29 -4.97 18.07
CA GLN A 64 -4.70 -5.04 16.75
C GLN A 64 -3.78 -3.85 16.49
N ILE A 65 -2.60 -4.09 15.91
CA ILE A 65 -1.62 -3.07 15.57
C ILE A 65 -1.15 -3.24 14.12
N PHE A 66 -1.17 -2.15 13.37
CA PHE A 66 -0.54 -2.02 12.06
C PHE A 66 0.73 -1.17 12.19
N ILE A 67 1.88 -1.72 11.79
CA ILE A 67 3.18 -1.09 11.99
C ILE A 67 3.81 -0.73 10.66
N VAL A 68 4.28 0.51 10.55
CA VAL A 68 5.12 1.00 9.44
C VAL A 68 6.49 1.33 9.99
N ALA A 69 7.42 0.40 9.90
CA ALA A 69 8.78 0.52 10.38
C ALA A 69 9.72 0.97 9.25
N GLY A 70 10.05 2.27 9.17
CA GLY A 70 10.96 2.82 8.16
C GLY A 70 12.36 2.21 8.29
N ILE A 71 12.87 1.65 7.17
CA ILE A 71 14.18 1.00 7.09
C ILE A 71 15.15 1.70 6.13
N GLY A 72 14.67 2.64 5.34
CA GLY A 72 15.44 3.42 4.38
C GLY A 72 14.75 4.74 4.07
N GLU A 73 15.30 5.51 3.12
CA GLU A 73 14.74 6.83 2.79
C GLU A 73 13.28 6.72 2.29
N THR A 74 12.98 5.72 1.45
CA THR A 74 11.65 5.56 0.85
C THR A 74 11.01 4.20 1.13
N THR A 75 11.62 3.38 1.97
CA THR A 75 11.23 2.00 2.22
C THR A 75 10.92 1.74 3.68
N ALA A 76 9.98 0.83 3.93
CA ALA A 76 9.62 0.36 5.26
C ALA A 76 9.38 -1.15 5.23
N THR A 77 9.51 -1.80 6.38
CA THR A 77 8.83 -3.06 6.66
C THR A 77 7.47 -2.70 7.23
N VAL A 78 6.42 -3.25 6.62
CA VAL A 78 5.04 -3.02 7.05
C VAL A 78 4.45 -4.34 7.52
N SER A 79 3.83 -4.34 8.69
CA SER A 79 3.29 -5.54 9.29
C SER A 79 1.99 -5.27 10.05
N MET A 80 1.16 -6.30 10.16
CA MET A 80 -0.10 -6.28 10.89
C MET A 80 -0.11 -7.40 11.91
N HIS A 81 -0.49 -7.09 13.11
CA HIS A 81 -0.46 -7.99 14.25
C HIS A 81 -1.77 -7.91 15.03
N GLN A 82 -2.20 -9.05 15.58
CA GLN A 82 -3.42 -9.13 16.38
C GLN A 82 -3.19 -10.09 17.56
N LYS A 83 -3.83 -9.81 18.70
CA LYS A 83 -3.84 -10.73 19.83
C LYS A 83 -4.76 -11.90 19.54
N ASP A 84 -4.30 -13.11 19.87
CA ASP A 84 -5.14 -14.31 19.92
C ASP A 84 -6.00 -14.33 21.20
N SER A 85 -6.83 -15.36 21.37
CA SER A 85 -7.71 -15.52 22.54
C SER A 85 -6.95 -15.64 23.86
N ASP A 86 -5.67 -15.97 23.83
CA ASP A 86 -4.81 -16.10 25.00
C ASP A 86 -4.01 -14.83 25.29
N GLY A 87 -4.18 -13.79 24.44
CA GLY A 87 -3.51 -12.50 24.55
C GLY A 87 -2.11 -12.46 23.93
N ASN A 88 -1.73 -13.48 23.16
CA ASN A 88 -0.44 -13.50 22.49
C ASN A 88 -0.52 -12.76 21.14
N TRP A 89 0.47 -11.97 20.83
CA TRP A 89 0.55 -11.29 19.55
C TRP A 89 0.89 -12.25 18.41
N LYS A 90 0.04 -12.28 17.39
CA LYS A 90 0.18 -13.06 16.16
C LYS A 90 0.37 -12.14 14.95
N GLN A 91 1.22 -12.55 14.03
CA GLN A 91 1.48 -11.80 12.80
C GLN A 91 0.46 -12.19 11.72
N ILE A 92 -0.36 -11.24 11.30
CA ILE A 92 -1.31 -11.41 10.19
C ILE A 92 -0.58 -11.36 8.86
N MET A 93 0.28 -10.35 8.69
CA MET A 93 1.10 -10.18 7.49
C MET A 93 2.36 -9.38 7.79
N SER A 94 3.37 -9.53 6.93
CA SER A 94 4.55 -8.67 6.89
C SER A 94 5.06 -8.57 5.46
N THR A 95 5.36 -7.36 5.00
CA THR A 95 5.79 -7.10 3.61
C THR A 95 6.68 -5.86 3.53
N PRO A 96 7.58 -5.78 2.53
CA PRO A 96 8.17 -4.50 2.16
C PRO A 96 7.09 -3.51 1.69
N GLY A 97 7.25 -2.24 2.08
CA GLY A 97 6.38 -1.14 1.67
C GLY A 97 7.16 0.09 1.24
N PHE A 98 6.46 1.03 0.60
CA PHE A 98 7.02 2.35 0.27
C PHE A 98 6.39 3.42 1.15
N ILE A 99 7.21 4.42 1.50
CA ILE A 99 6.83 5.61 2.24
C ILE A 99 7.15 6.87 1.44
N GLY A 100 6.99 8.03 2.03
CA GLY A 100 7.22 9.32 1.39
C GLY A 100 8.59 9.42 0.72
N LYS A 101 8.67 10.10 -0.42
CA LYS A 101 9.89 10.33 -1.19
C LYS A 101 11.04 10.93 -0.36
N LYS A 102 10.70 11.65 0.71
CA LYS A 102 11.68 12.25 1.63
C LYS A 102 11.66 11.59 3.01
N GLY A 103 11.16 10.35 3.09
CA GLY A 103 11.15 9.57 4.30
C GLY A 103 10.02 9.90 5.27
N LEU A 104 10.33 9.78 6.55
CA LEU A 104 9.43 10.00 7.67
C LEU A 104 9.54 11.43 8.21
N GLY A 105 8.52 11.89 8.96
CA GLY A 105 8.52 13.16 9.68
C GLY A 105 7.74 14.28 9.00
N LYS A 106 6.59 13.95 8.40
CA LYS A 106 5.66 14.92 7.80
C LYS A 106 5.26 16.01 8.80
N THR A 107 5.29 17.26 8.34
CA THR A 107 4.93 18.44 9.12
C THR A 107 4.07 19.45 8.37
N LYS A 108 3.91 19.29 7.07
CA LYS A 108 3.15 20.25 6.22
C LYS A 108 2.69 19.61 4.92
N GLU A 109 1.74 20.29 4.28
CA GLU A 109 1.28 19.93 2.93
C GLU A 109 2.44 19.92 1.92
N GLY A 110 2.44 18.91 1.02
CA GLY A 110 3.39 18.80 -0.09
C GLY A 110 4.86 18.56 0.30
N ASP A 111 5.17 18.20 1.55
CA ASP A 111 6.55 17.95 1.98
C ASP A 111 7.12 16.60 1.50
N ALA A 112 6.25 15.73 0.98
CA ALA A 112 6.57 14.39 0.49
C ALA A 112 7.16 13.47 1.57
N MET A 113 6.74 13.64 2.82
CA MET A 113 7.13 12.83 3.97
C MET A 113 5.91 12.08 4.53
N THR A 114 6.13 10.88 5.05
CA THR A 114 5.14 10.11 5.80
C THR A 114 5.15 10.56 7.27
N PRO A 115 4.01 10.74 7.93
CA PRO A 115 3.98 11.16 9.33
C PRO A 115 4.60 10.12 10.26
N VAL A 116 5.08 10.56 11.41
CA VAL A 116 5.53 9.74 12.54
C VAL A 116 4.54 9.90 13.67
N GLY A 117 4.17 8.81 14.31
CA GLY A 117 3.26 8.83 15.45
C GLY A 117 2.38 7.60 15.55
N THR A 118 1.33 7.75 16.35
CA THR A 118 0.28 6.75 16.54
C THR A 118 -1.01 7.29 15.94
N PHE A 119 -1.65 6.49 15.11
CA PHE A 119 -2.82 6.83 14.32
C PHE A 119 -3.85 5.69 14.37
N HIS A 120 -4.97 5.88 13.65
CA HIS A 120 -5.99 4.86 13.40
C HIS A 120 -6.42 4.89 11.92
N PHE A 121 -7.02 3.81 11.47
CA PHE A 121 -7.75 3.82 10.21
C PHE A 121 -9.17 4.34 10.45
N THR A 122 -9.64 5.28 9.64
CA THR A 122 -10.97 5.91 9.81
C THR A 122 -11.95 5.59 8.70
N GLN A 123 -11.47 5.19 7.52
CA GLN A 123 -12.29 4.89 6.37
C GLN A 123 -11.59 3.93 5.43
N ALA A 124 -12.31 2.87 5.02
CA ALA A 124 -11.91 2.00 3.94
C ALA A 124 -12.60 2.41 2.65
N PHE A 125 -11.85 2.56 1.56
CA PHE A 125 -12.41 2.92 0.26
C PHE A 125 -11.53 2.42 -0.89
N GLY A 126 -12.05 2.50 -2.11
CA GLY A 126 -11.25 2.19 -3.31
C GLY A 126 -12.07 2.20 -4.58
N ILE A 127 -11.36 2.07 -5.71
CA ILE A 127 -11.94 2.03 -7.06
C ILE A 127 -12.49 0.64 -7.36
N ALA A 128 -11.81 -0.42 -6.88
CA ALA A 128 -12.22 -1.79 -7.09
C ALA A 128 -13.47 -2.14 -6.28
N ASP A 129 -14.10 -3.26 -6.63
CA ASP A 129 -15.18 -3.84 -5.85
C ASP A 129 -14.67 -4.18 -4.43
N ASP A 130 -15.60 -4.22 -3.46
CA ASP A 130 -15.28 -4.57 -2.08
C ASP A 130 -14.55 -5.93 -2.01
N PRO A 131 -13.33 -5.97 -1.46
CA PRO A 131 -12.55 -7.20 -1.34
C PRO A 131 -13.01 -8.09 -0.17
N GLU A 132 -14.25 -7.99 0.28
CA GLU A 132 -14.75 -8.50 1.55
C GLU A 132 -14.07 -7.80 2.75
N CYS A 133 -14.01 -6.48 2.71
CA CYS A 133 -13.38 -5.67 3.74
C CYS A 133 -14.03 -5.94 5.11
N ALA A 134 -13.20 -6.08 6.15
CA ALA A 134 -13.68 -6.40 7.49
C ALA A 134 -14.35 -5.20 8.21
N ILE A 135 -14.17 -3.99 7.69
CA ILE A 135 -14.86 -2.77 8.11
C ILE A 135 -15.64 -2.17 6.93
N ASP A 136 -16.52 -1.20 7.18
CA ASP A 136 -17.33 -0.58 6.14
C ASP A 136 -16.49 -0.03 4.99
N TYR A 137 -16.77 -0.50 3.76
CA TYR A 137 -16.05 -0.13 2.56
C TYR A 137 -16.87 0.77 1.66
N TYR A 138 -16.26 1.84 1.16
CA TYR A 138 -16.86 2.75 0.21
C TYR A 138 -16.21 2.62 -1.17
N GLN A 139 -16.96 2.17 -2.18
CA GLN A 139 -16.49 2.15 -3.56
C GLN A 139 -16.61 3.56 -4.15
N VAL A 140 -15.48 4.17 -4.49
CA VAL A 140 -15.43 5.53 -5.04
C VAL A 140 -15.89 5.57 -6.50
N ASN A 141 -16.40 6.71 -6.91
CA ASN A 141 -16.87 6.99 -8.26
C ASN A 141 -16.28 8.30 -8.81
N GLU A 142 -16.66 8.65 -10.05
CA GLU A 142 -16.13 9.82 -10.79
C GLU A 142 -16.42 11.18 -10.12
N ASP A 143 -17.33 11.24 -9.18
CA ASP A 143 -17.70 12.47 -8.48
C ASP A 143 -16.92 12.66 -7.16
N ASP A 144 -16.10 11.68 -6.74
CA ASP A 144 -15.48 11.66 -5.43
C ASP A 144 -14.05 12.22 -5.45
N TYR A 145 -13.80 13.16 -4.54
CA TYR A 145 -12.52 13.81 -4.33
C TYR A 145 -12.09 13.71 -2.87
N TRP A 146 -10.78 13.66 -2.64
CA TRP A 146 -10.22 13.97 -1.33
C TRP A 146 -9.83 15.44 -1.30
N SER A 147 -10.51 16.23 -0.47
CA SER A 147 -10.36 17.69 -0.51
C SER A 147 -8.99 18.15 -0.01
N GLY A 148 -8.26 18.82 -0.87
CA GLY A 148 -7.08 19.61 -0.57
C GLY A 148 -7.38 21.11 -0.48
N ASP A 149 -8.66 21.49 -0.53
CA ASP A 149 -9.13 22.86 -0.51
C ASP A 149 -9.06 23.44 0.90
N GLN A 150 -8.16 24.39 1.10
CA GLN A 150 -7.89 24.97 2.41
C GLN A 150 -8.85 26.12 2.79
N ARG A 151 -9.86 26.41 1.95
CA ARG A 151 -10.88 27.42 2.25
C ARG A 151 -11.84 26.89 3.32
N GLU A 152 -12.32 27.79 4.18
CA GLU A 152 -13.33 27.44 5.19
C GLU A 152 -14.61 26.87 4.53
N GLY A 153 -15.10 25.72 5.02
CA GLY A 153 -16.31 25.07 4.53
C GLY A 153 -16.09 24.07 3.36
N TYR A 154 -14.84 23.85 2.92
CA TYR A 154 -14.52 22.91 1.87
C TYR A 154 -13.92 21.59 2.36
N HIS A 155 -14.05 21.29 3.65
CA HIS A 155 -13.73 20.00 4.25
C HIS A 155 -12.30 19.50 3.92
N TYR A 156 -11.31 20.39 4.15
CA TYR A 156 -9.91 20.04 3.93
C TYR A 156 -9.54 18.73 4.65
N ASN A 157 -8.91 17.82 3.93
CA ASN A 157 -8.53 16.47 4.37
C ASN A 157 -9.71 15.52 4.63
N GLU A 158 -10.82 15.70 3.93
CA GLU A 158 -11.98 14.81 3.97
C GLU A 158 -12.38 14.38 2.54
N MET A 159 -13.08 13.25 2.42
CA MET A 159 -13.71 12.85 1.17
C MET A 159 -14.96 13.70 0.92
N VAL A 160 -15.07 14.24 -0.28
CA VAL A 160 -16.22 15.06 -0.70
C VAL A 160 -16.71 14.64 -2.09
N ASN A 161 -18.00 14.88 -2.36
CA ASN A 161 -18.56 14.71 -3.70
C ASN A 161 -18.63 16.06 -4.41
N ILE A 162 -18.14 16.15 -5.65
CA ILE A 162 -18.08 17.41 -6.42
C ILE A 162 -19.46 18.02 -6.67
N ASN A 163 -20.54 17.21 -6.67
CA ASN A 163 -21.89 17.71 -6.86
C ASN A 163 -22.37 18.54 -5.67
N ASP A 164 -21.85 18.29 -4.46
CA ASP A 164 -22.14 19.05 -3.25
C ASP A 164 -21.23 20.31 -3.15
N TYR A 165 -20.06 20.26 -3.78
CA TYR A 165 -19.04 21.33 -3.78
C TYR A 165 -18.59 21.67 -5.21
N PRO A 166 -19.46 22.27 -6.07
CA PRO A 166 -19.18 22.46 -7.51
C PRO A 166 -18.07 23.48 -7.79
N ASP A 167 -17.63 24.24 -6.82
CA ASP A 167 -16.49 25.18 -6.89
C ASP A 167 -15.29 24.74 -6.04
N LEU A 168 -15.22 23.44 -5.70
CA LEU A 168 -14.05 22.81 -5.04
C LEU A 168 -12.76 23.13 -5.81
N ASP A 169 -11.70 23.43 -5.10
CA ASP A 169 -10.35 23.57 -5.68
C ASP A 169 -9.83 22.17 -6.11
N THR A 170 -10.23 21.75 -7.31
CA THR A 170 -9.86 20.45 -7.88
C THR A 170 -8.38 20.38 -8.28
N GLU A 171 -7.67 21.51 -8.41
CA GLU A 171 -6.22 21.51 -8.70
C GLU A 171 -5.40 21.09 -7.48
N ASN A 172 -5.91 21.37 -6.27
CA ASN A 172 -5.27 21.00 -5.02
C ASN A 172 -5.95 19.80 -4.30
N SER A 173 -7.03 19.27 -4.86
CA SER A 173 -7.71 18.07 -4.35
C SER A 173 -7.37 16.84 -5.17
N GLU A 174 -7.44 15.66 -4.58
CA GLU A 174 -7.22 14.40 -5.31
C GLU A 174 -8.53 13.88 -5.88
N HIS A 175 -8.65 13.81 -7.20
CA HIS A 175 -9.72 13.08 -7.87
C HIS A 175 -9.43 11.59 -7.73
N LEU A 176 -10.18 10.90 -6.88
CA LEU A 176 -9.81 9.57 -6.38
C LEU A 176 -9.69 8.53 -7.49
N VAL A 177 -10.53 8.58 -8.53
CA VAL A 177 -10.51 7.63 -9.65
C VAL A 177 -9.33 7.81 -10.61
N ASP A 178 -8.59 8.95 -10.55
CA ASP A 178 -7.42 9.18 -11.41
C ASP A 178 -6.20 8.33 -10.99
N TYR A 179 -6.23 7.76 -9.79
CA TYR A 179 -5.19 6.89 -9.24
C TYR A 179 -5.54 5.41 -9.45
N ASP A 180 -5.89 5.02 -10.68
CA ASP A 180 -6.47 3.74 -11.08
C ASP A 180 -5.75 2.49 -10.56
N ARG A 181 -4.45 2.58 -10.25
CA ARG A 181 -3.64 1.50 -9.72
C ARG A 181 -3.38 1.60 -8.22
N GLN A 182 -3.13 2.81 -7.75
CA GLN A 182 -2.80 3.05 -6.36
C GLN A 182 -4.03 2.93 -5.47
N TYR A 183 -5.15 3.49 -5.92
CA TYR A 183 -6.37 3.56 -5.11
C TYR A 183 -7.37 2.45 -5.44
N GLN A 184 -6.86 1.28 -5.89
CA GLN A 184 -7.70 0.08 -5.98
C GLN A 184 -8.32 -0.25 -4.61
N TYR A 185 -7.50 -0.18 -3.55
CA TYR A 185 -7.87 -0.34 -2.15
C TYR A 185 -7.11 0.67 -1.30
N CYS A 186 -7.81 1.35 -0.41
CA CYS A 186 -7.26 2.37 0.48
C CYS A 186 -7.84 2.27 1.89
N LEU A 187 -7.00 2.61 2.87
CA LEU A 187 -7.40 2.91 4.24
C LEU A 187 -6.89 4.31 4.59
N ASN A 188 -7.77 5.20 5.00
CA ASN A 188 -7.37 6.52 5.48
C ASN A 188 -6.69 6.41 6.84
N ILE A 189 -5.49 6.97 6.97
CA ILE A 189 -4.77 7.14 8.23
C ILE A 189 -5.14 8.52 8.78
N ASN A 190 -5.64 8.61 10.01
CA ASN A 190 -6.20 9.84 10.59
C ASN A 190 -5.16 10.92 10.93
N TYR A 191 -4.11 11.03 10.11
CA TYR A 191 -3.20 12.17 10.19
C TYR A 191 -3.94 13.47 9.86
N ASN A 192 -3.79 14.50 10.70
CA ASN A 192 -4.48 15.79 10.56
C ASN A 192 -6.02 15.62 10.44
N GLU A 193 -6.61 14.78 11.27
CA GLU A 193 -8.03 14.48 11.26
C GLU A 193 -8.91 15.74 11.47
N GLU A 194 -8.40 16.73 12.22
CA GLU A 194 -9.09 18.01 12.42
C GLU A 194 -9.12 18.91 11.16
N GLY A 195 -8.49 18.49 10.06
CA GLY A 195 -8.46 19.23 8.81
C GLY A 195 -7.79 20.59 8.91
N VAL A 196 -6.71 20.71 9.70
CA VAL A 196 -5.99 21.98 9.85
C VAL A 196 -5.27 22.34 8.56
N PRO A 197 -5.63 23.44 7.88
CA PRO A 197 -5.03 23.83 6.60
C PRO A 197 -3.50 23.94 6.67
N GLY A 198 -2.83 23.36 5.67
CA GLY A 198 -1.38 23.42 5.53
C GLY A 198 -0.60 22.37 6.34
N LEU A 199 -1.20 21.61 7.25
CA LEU A 199 -0.52 20.52 7.94
C LEU A 199 -0.35 19.29 7.06
N GLY A 200 -1.18 19.13 6.05
CA GLY A 200 -1.15 18.00 5.11
C GLY A 200 -2.46 17.25 5.07
N SER A 201 -2.74 16.63 3.92
CA SER A 201 -3.96 15.88 3.62
C SER A 201 -3.63 14.58 2.91
N ALA A 202 -4.64 13.72 2.71
CA ALA A 202 -4.57 12.53 1.89
C ALA A 202 -3.42 11.58 2.29
N ILE A 203 -3.35 11.19 3.57
CA ILE A 203 -2.40 10.20 4.05
C ILE A 203 -3.10 8.85 4.16
N PHE A 204 -2.85 8.00 3.17
CA PHE A 204 -3.48 6.69 3.04
C PHE A 204 -2.48 5.55 3.13
N LEU A 205 -2.97 4.39 3.53
CA LEU A 205 -2.42 3.10 3.14
C LEU A 205 -3.10 2.71 1.83
N HIS A 206 -2.32 2.38 0.78
CA HIS A 206 -2.84 2.08 -0.56
C HIS A 206 -1.98 1.08 -1.34
N CYS A 207 -2.45 0.64 -2.51
CA CYS A 207 -1.69 -0.27 -3.37
C CYS A 207 -0.46 0.40 -4.00
N MET A 208 0.61 -0.36 -4.21
CA MET A 208 1.80 0.14 -4.93
C MET A 208 1.47 0.54 -6.36
N GLY A 209 1.97 1.69 -6.78
CA GLY A 209 1.95 2.10 -8.18
C GLY A 209 3.06 1.42 -8.99
N PRO A 210 2.94 1.39 -10.34
CA PRO A 210 3.80 0.58 -11.20
C PRO A 210 5.21 1.15 -11.42
N ILE A 211 5.49 2.40 -11.05
CA ILE A 211 6.68 3.11 -11.53
C ILE A 211 7.56 3.66 -10.41
N LYS A 212 6.96 4.21 -9.36
CA LYS A 212 7.70 4.98 -8.35
C LYS A 212 7.92 4.13 -7.09
N PRO A 213 9.17 3.95 -6.62
CA PRO A 213 9.46 3.27 -5.36
C PRO A 213 9.34 4.22 -4.16
N TYR A 214 8.33 5.08 -4.15
CA TYR A 214 8.01 6.05 -3.10
C TYR A 214 6.60 6.61 -3.28
N THR A 215 6.09 7.27 -2.24
CA THR A 215 4.80 7.97 -2.24
C THR A 215 4.95 9.48 -2.09
N GLY A 216 3.84 10.20 -2.09
CA GLY A 216 3.79 11.63 -1.71
C GLY A 216 3.77 11.87 -0.19
N GLY A 217 3.63 10.83 0.60
CA GLY A 217 3.48 10.85 2.06
C GLY A 217 2.68 9.67 2.59
N CYS A 218 1.92 9.00 1.74
CA CYS A 218 1.19 7.77 2.04
C CYS A 218 2.12 6.59 2.35
N VAL A 219 1.52 5.45 2.70
CA VAL A 219 2.17 4.15 2.78
C VAL A 219 1.63 3.27 1.65
N ALA A 220 2.50 2.59 0.90
CA ALA A 220 2.09 1.75 -0.21
C ALA A 220 2.54 0.31 -0.04
N LEU A 221 1.64 -0.64 -0.31
CA LEU A 221 1.85 -2.09 -0.25
C LEU A 221 1.60 -2.76 -1.61
N PRO A 222 2.14 -3.97 -1.87
CA PRO A 222 1.66 -4.83 -2.93
C PRO A 222 0.14 -5.05 -2.82
N LYS A 223 -0.56 -5.13 -3.96
CA LYS A 223 -2.03 -5.20 -3.99
C LYS A 223 -2.57 -6.42 -3.23
N ASP A 224 -1.93 -7.59 -3.38
CA ASP A 224 -2.27 -8.83 -2.67
C ASP A 224 -2.17 -8.66 -1.15
N GLN A 225 -1.15 -7.96 -0.67
CA GLN A 225 -0.97 -7.66 0.75
C GLN A 225 -2.00 -6.62 1.24
N MET A 226 -2.36 -5.67 0.39
CA MET A 226 -3.41 -4.71 0.70
C MET A 226 -4.77 -5.41 0.89
N VAL A 227 -5.08 -6.41 0.05
CA VAL A 227 -6.30 -7.24 0.21
C VAL A 227 -6.30 -7.96 1.56
N ILE A 228 -5.19 -8.58 1.97
CA ILE A 228 -5.07 -9.21 3.30
C ILE A 228 -5.36 -8.20 4.42
N VAL A 229 -4.80 -6.99 4.32
CA VAL A 229 -5.07 -5.93 5.32
C VAL A 229 -6.55 -5.58 5.35
N MET A 230 -7.19 -5.33 4.19
CA MET A 230 -8.61 -4.97 4.11
C MET A 230 -9.51 -6.03 4.74
N GLN A 231 -9.20 -7.31 4.54
CA GLN A 231 -10.01 -8.44 5.03
C GLN A 231 -9.83 -8.74 6.52
N ASN A 232 -8.78 -8.20 7.14
CA ASN A 232 -8.43 -8.50 8.54
C ASN A 232 -8.41 -7.26 9.44
N VAL A 233 -8.55 -6.04 8.91
CA VAL A 233 -8.50 -4.80 9.70
C VAL A 233 -9.69 -4.69 10.65
N GLN A 234 -9.45 -4.23 11.88
CA GLN A 234 -10.48 -3.92 12.86
C GLN A 234 -10.69 -2.40 12.95
N GLU A 235 -11.89 -1.97 13.35
CA GLU A 235 -12.23 -0.54 13.48
C GLU A 235 -11.31 0.20 14.48
N ASP A 236 -10.82 -0.50 15.50
CA ASP A 236 -9.93 0.03 16.54
C ASP A 236 -8.44 -0.30 16.30
N CYS A 237 -8.08 -0.72 15.08
CA CYS A 237 -6.69 -1.00 14.71
C CYS A 237 -5.80 0.22 14.94
N VAL A 238 -4.81 0.06 15.80
CA VAL A 238 -3.83 1.11 16.07
C VAL A 238 -2.74 1.10 15.00
N VAL A 239 -2.45 2.25 14.39
CA VAL A 239 -1.41 2.42 13.37
C VAL A 239 -0.20 3.10 13.98
N VAL A 240 0.95 2.43 13.97
CA VAL A 240 2.22 2.96 14.50
C VAL A 240 3.19 3.19 13.35
N ILE A 241 3.65 4.41 13.18
CA ILE A 241 4.59 4.80 12.11
C ILE A 241 5.83 5.43 12.74
N ASP A 242 6.99 4.80 12.60
CA ASP A 242 8.29 5.36 12.98
C ASP A 242 9.42 4.62 12.26
N SER A 243 10.67 5.03 12.47
CA SER A 243 11.82 4.27 12.00
C SER A 243 11.96 2.94 12.76
N LEU A 244 12.39 1.89 12.08
CA LEU A 244 12.70 0.61 12.75
C LEU A 244 13.72 0.81 13.89
N LYS A 245 14.64 1.74 13.70
CA LYS A 245 15.65 2.09 14.73
C LYS A 245 15.00 2.60 16.02
N THR A 246 13.88 3.33 15.92
CA THR A 246 13.13 3.80 17.09
C THR A 246 12.27 2.69 17.67
N LEU A 247 11.56 1.94 16.82
CA LEU A 247 10.61 0.91 17.24
C LEU A 247 11.29 -0.32 17.83
N SER A 248 12.42 -0.75 17.25
CA SER A 248 13.22 -1.88 17.69
C SER A 248 14.70 -1.68 17.38
N PRO A 249 15.44 -0.99 18.27
CA PRO A 249 16.88 -0.76 18.08
C PRO A 249 17.69 -2.06 17.90
N GLU A 250 17.30 -3.13 18.61
CA GLU A 250 17.98 -4.41 18.53
C GLU A 250 17.81 -5.05 17.14
N THR A 251 16.57 -5.08 16.62
CA THR A 251 16.31 -5.57 15.25
C THR A 251 17.03 -4.72 14.20
N TRP A 252 17.10 -3.40 14.42
CA TRP A 252 17.82 -2.49 13.52
C TRP A 252 19.32 -2.84 13.46
N GLU A 253 19.96 -3.12 14.60
CA GLU A 253 21.37 -3.51 14.66
C GLU A 253 21.63 -4.88 14.04
N GLU A 254 20.71 -5.84 14.22
CA GLU A 254 20.81 -7.19 13.64
C GLU A 254 20.72 -7.18 12.10
N LEU A 255 19.97 -6.25 11.52
CA LEU A 255 19.84 -6.11 10.07
C LEU A 255 21.00 -5.37 9.41
N GLU A 256 21.98 -4.89 10.19
CA GLU A 256 23.15 -4.11 9.70
C GLU A 256 22.74 -2.90 8.83
N LEU A 257 21.61 -2.23 9.15
CA LEU A 257 21.02 -1.10 8.41
C LEU A 257 21.54 0.27 8.85
#